data_05bd1229581e3226945b173cf90790d7
#
_entry.id   05bd1229581e3226945b173cf90790d7
#
_cell.length_a   1.000
_cell.length_b   1.000
_cell.length_c   1.000
_cell.angle_alpha   90.00
_cell.angle_beta   90.00
_cell.angle_gamma   90.00
#
_symmetry.space_group_name_H-M   'P 1'
#
loop_
_entity.id
_entity.type
_entity.pdbx_description
1 polymer ?
#
loop_
_entity_poly.entity_id
_entity_poly.type
_entity_poly.pdbx_seq_one_letter_code
_entity_poly.pdbx_strand_id
1 'polypeptide(L)'
;MARPEETEVVKAMKKAKTAREKILSWGTQRQGASMERTLNVLRAYVDRKPEMIETFAHNQLTQVTERGILDRKTRYLVLLGIYMALRHWQGVHPQCCNARAAGCTEEEIMEVAFLVNYGVSKTMLVESSMALAEVFESPAYKNIEKEAKD
;
A
#
# COMPACT_ATOMS: atom_id res chain seq x y z
N MET A 1 12.14 9.65 -25.80
CA MET A 1 11.51 9.53 -24.48
C MET A 1 12.62 9.35 -23.44
N ALA A 2 12.83 10.33 -22.55
CA ALA A 2 13.81 10.19 -21.48
C ALA A 2 13.36 9.08 -20.52
N ARG A 3 14.29 8.20 -20.10
CA ARG A 3 14.03 7.22 -19.04
C ARG A 3 13.69 8.00 -17.76
N PRO A 4 12.61 7.67 -17.04
CA PRO A 4 12.35 8.30 -15.75
C PRO A 4 13.55 8.09 -14.83
N GLU A 5 13.92 9.14 -14.09
CA GLU A 5 14.98 9.04 -13.09
C GLU A 5 14.67 7.92 -12.11
N GLU A 6 15.69 7.16 -11.78
CA GLU A 6 15.60 6.07 -10.84
C GLU A 6 15.31 6.63 -9.44
N THR A 7 14.20 6.20 -8.84
CA THR A 7 13.85 6.64 -7.48
C THR A 7 14.85 6.12 -6.45
N GLU A 8 14.92 6.76 -5.29
CA GLU A 8 15.78 6.32 -4.18
C GLU A 8 15.48 4.89 -3.74
N VAL A 9 14.22 4.45 -3.86
CA VAL A 9 13.81 3.07 -3.57
C VAL A 9 14.45 2.08 -4.53
N VAL A 10 14.40 2.35 -5.82
CA VAL A 10 15.01 1.49 -6.85
C VAL A 10 16.53 1.49 -6.71
N LYS A 11 17.14 2.63 -6.39
CA LYS A 11 18.58 2.72 -6.10
C LYS A 11 18.96 1.88 -4.87
N ALA A 12 18.17 1.96 -3.78
CA ALA A 12 18.39 1.16 -2.58
C ALA A 12 18.27 -0.33 -2.86
N MET A 13 17.26 -0.74 -3.63
CA MET A 13 17.06 -2.12 -4.03
C MET A 13 18.22 -2.67 -4.88
N LYS A 14 18.75 -1.88 -5.81
CA LYS A 14 19.91 -2.28 -6.62
C LYS A 14 21.20 -2.44 -5.80
N LYS A 15 21.33 -1.69 -4.71
CA LYS A 15 22.49 -1.80 -3.79
C LYS A 15 22.40 -3.02 -2.86
N ALA A 16 21.22 -3.58 -2.65
CA ALA A 16 21.04 -4.74 -1.79
C ALA A 16 21.73 -5.98 -2.38
N LYS A 17 22.47 -6.70 -1.54
CA LYS A 17 23.29 -7.85 -1.98
C LYS A 17 22.47 -9.11 -2.18
N THR A 18 21.35 -9.24 -1.48
CA THR A 18 20.51 -10.44 -1.50
C THR A 18 19.04 -10.07 -1.67
N ALA A 19 18.20 -10.99 -2.15
CA ALA A 19 16.77 -10.80 -2.23
C ALA A 19 16.16 -10.45 -0.86
N ARG A 20 16.70 -10.99 0.22
CA ARG A 20 16.28 -10.70 1.58
C ARG A 20 16.57 -9.24 1.98
N GLU A 21 17.76 -8.74 1.67
CA GLU A 21 18.15 -7.34 1.90
C GLU A 21 17.27 -6.39 1.08
N LYS A 22 16.99 -6.76 -0.17
CA LYS A 22 16.09 -6.00 -1.05
C LYS A 22 14.68 -5.90 -0.46
N ILE A 23 14.12 -7.01 0.04
CA ILE A 23 12.80 -7.01 0.66
C ILE A 23 12.78 -6.19 1.95
N LEU A 24 13.80 -6.32 2.78
CA LEU A 24 13.89 -5.55 4.02
C LEU A 24 14.02 -4.05 3.72
N SER A 25 14.85 -3.67 2.74
CA SER A 25 14.98 -2.27 2.32
C SER A 25 13.67 -1.71 1.76
N TRP A 26 12.93 -2.51 1.00
CA TRP A 26 11.61 -2.14 0.51
C TRP A 26 10.58 -2.01 1.65
N GLY A 27 10.63 -2.92 2.64
CA GLY A 27 9.76 -2.91 3.81
C GLY A 27 9.97 -1.71 4.72
N THR A 28 11.22 -1.29 4.94
CA THR A 28 11.55 -0.12 5.79
C THR A 28 11.11 1.21 5.17
N GLN A 29 10.93 1.26 3.87
CA GLN A 29 10.46 2.47 3.17
C GLN A 29 8.94 2.56 3.05
N ARG A 30 8.23 1.47 3.34
CA ARG A 30 6.78 1.42 3.43
C ARG A 30 6.39 1.19 4.87
N GLN A 31 6.06 2.26 5.56
CA GLN A 31 5.71 2.22 6.97
C GLN A 31 4.42 1.42 7.24
N GLY A 32 4.46 0.61 8.31
CA GLY A 32 3.28 0.06 8.94
C GLY A 32 3.13 -1.47 8.94
N ALA A 33 2.27 -1.98 9.79
CA ALA A 33 1.97 -3.42 10.01
C ALA A 33 1.43 -4.14 8.76
N SER A 34 0.90 -3.41 7.80
CA SER A 34 0.57 -3.88 6.46
C SER A 34 1.77 -4.53 5.77
N MET A 35 2.93 -3.95 5.98
CA MET A 35 4.17 -4.45 5.40
C MET A 35 4.65 -5.71 6.09
N GLU A 36 4.49 -5.82 7.40
CA GLU A 36 4.90 -7.04 8.12
C GLU A 36 4.15 -8.28 7.61
N ARG A 37 2.86 -8.14 7.35
CA ARG A 37 2.06 -9.23 6.76
C ARG A 37 2.54 -9.57 5.35
N THR A 38 2.78 -8.57 4.52
CA THR A 38 3.33 -8.74 3.18
C THR A 38 4.74 -9.36 3.24
N LEU A 39 5.59 -8.90 4.16
CA LEU A 39 6.91 -9.46 4.36
C LEU A 39 6.86 -10.91 4.85
N ASN A 40 5.90 -11.28 5.69
CA ASN A 40 5.73 -12.67 6.13
C ASN A 40 5.34 -13.59 4.98
N VAL A 41 4.45 -13.14 4.09
CA VAL A 41 4.14 -13.88 2.87
C VAL A 41 5.36 -13.94 1.95
N LEU A 42 6.04 -12.83 1.75
CA LEU A 42 7.23 -12.76 0.89
C LEU A 42 8.40 -13.58 1.44
N ARG A 43 8.60 -13.63 2.77
CA ARG A 43 9.63 -14.46 3.42
C ARG A 43 9.51 -15.94 3.05
N ALA A 44 8.29 -16.44 2.87
CA ALA A 44 8.09 -17.82 2.44
C ALA A 44 8.64 -18.09 1.02
N TYR A 45 8.76 -17.07 0.20
CA TYR A 45 9.26 -17.18 -1.18
C TYR A 45 10.73 -16.75 -1.33
N VAL A 46 11.24 -15.89 -0.44
CA VAL A 46 12.59 -15.31 -0.53
C VAL A 46 13.67 -16.38 -0.64
N ASP A 47 13.57 -17.41 0.21
CA ASP A 47 14.57 -18.46 0.27
C ASP A 47 14.41 -19.52 -0.84
N ARG A 48 13.22 -19.59 -1.46
CA ARG A 48 12.88 -20.60 -2.46
C ARG A 48 12.96 -20.08 -3.90
N LYS A 49 12.56 -18.82 -4.11
CA LYS A 49 12.49 -18.20 -5.43
C LYS A 49 12.76 -16.69 -5.35
N PRO A 50 13.99 -16.27 -5.04
CA PRO A 50 14.36 -14.86 -4.86
C PRO A 50 14.07 -14.00 -6.10
N GLU A 51 14.22 -14.56 -7.30
CA GLU A 51 13.93 -13.86 -8.56
C GLU A 51 12.47 -13.43 -8.70
N MET A 52 11.53 -14.20 -8.16
CA MET A 52 10.11 -13.82 -8.16
C MET A 52 9.86 -12.61 -7.27
N ILE A 53 10.55 -12.53 -6.15
CA ILE A 53 10.42 -11.41 -5.21
C ILE A 53 11.01 -10.14 -5.81
N GLU A 54 12.13 -10.23 -6.48
CA GLU A 54 12.73 -9.11 -7.19
C GLU A 54 11.78 -8.58 -8.27
N THR A 55 11.21 -9.47 -9.06
CA THR A 55 10.24 -9.10 -10.10
C THR A 55 8.98 -8.49 -9.50
N PHE A 56 8.43 -9.08 -8.43
CA PHE A 56 7.25 -8.54 -7.74
C PHE A 56 7.53 -7.14 -7.17
N ALA A 57 8.62 -6.99 -6.44
CA ALA A 57 8.99 -5.72 -5.83
C ALA A 57 9.22 -4.64 -6.91
N HIS A 58 9.92 -4.97 -7.98
CA HIS A 58 10.15 -4.06 -9.11
C HIS A 58 8.82 -3.64 -9.75
N ASN A 59 7.96 -4.59 -10.09
CA ASN A 59 6.67 -4.29 -10.71
C ASN A 59 5.77 -3.48 -9.78
N GLN A 60 5.68 -3.87 -8.50
CA GLN A 60 4.85 -3.17 -7.52
C GLN A 60 5.32 -1.74 -7.28
N LEU A 61 6.62 -1.53 -7.13
CA LEU A 61 7.19 -0.21 -6.86
C LEU A 61 7.18 0.67 -8.12
N THR A 62 7.70 0.17 -9.23
CA THR A 62 7.87 0.99 -10.43
C THR A 62 6.62 1.11 -11.28
N GLN A 63 5.84 0.05 -11.41
CA GLN A 63 4.66 0.05 -12.28
C GLN A 63 3.42 0.62 -11.60
N VAL A 64 3.21 0.30 -10.33
CA VAL A 64 1.98 0.68 -9.62
C VAL A 64 2.16 1.95 -8.80
N THR A 65 3.29 2.14 -8.12
CA THR A 65 3.45 3.25 -7.17
C THR A 65 4.17 4.48 -7.73
N GLU A 66 5.01 4.31 -8.74
CA GLU A 66 5.88 5.38 -9.23
C GLU A 66 5.61 5.80 -10.68
N ARG A 67 4.99 4.93 -11.47
CA ARG A 67 4.63 5.22 -12.85
C ARG A 67 3.14 5.51 -12.97
N GLY A 68 2.81 6.53 -13.74
CA GLY A 68 1.44 6.78 -14.15
C GLY A 68 1.09 8.27 -14.16
N ILE A 69 -0.02 8.58 -14.81
CA ILE A 69 -0.58 9.92 -14.93
C ILE A 69 -1.23 10.34 -13.62
N LEU A 70 -1.84 9.39 -12.90
CA LEU A 70 -2.44 9.66 -11.59
C LEU A 70 -1.33 9.88 -10.55
N ASP A 71 -1.50 10.91 -9.74
CA ASP A 71 -0.65 11.13 -8.58
C ASP A 71 -0.77 9.98 -7.55
N ARG A 72 0.20 9.93 -6.64
CA ARG A 72 0.30 8.84 -5.67
C ARG A 72 -0.91 8.73 -4.75
N LYS A 73 -1.44 9.86 -4.32
CA LYS A 73 -2.60 9.96 -3.44
C LYS A 73 -3.85 9.40 -4.10
N THR A 74 -4.19 9.92 -5.28
CA THR A 74 -5.32 9.46 -6.10
C THR A 74 -5.23 7.96 -6.38
N ARG A 75 -4.06 7.46 -6.67
CA ARG A 75 -3.84 6.05 -6.99
C ARG A 75 -4.18 5.13 -5.83
N TYR A 76 -3.77 5.49 -4.60
CA TYR A 76 -4.11 4.69 -3.43
C TYR A 76 -5.58 4.75 -3.08
N LEU A 77 -6.26 5.90 -3.27
CA LEU A 77 -7.71 5.99 -3.09
C LEU A 77 -8.47 5.11 -4.10
N VAL A 78 -8.05 5.10 -5.36
CA VAL A 78 -8.63 4.21 -6.39
C VAL A 78 -8.42 2.74 -6.03
N LEU A 79 -7.21 2.34 -5.64
CA LEU A 79 -6.93 0.97 -5.21
C LEU A 79 -7.75 0.58 -3.99
N LEU A 80 -7.90 1.48 -3.02
CA LEU A 80 -8.75 1.26 -1.85
C LEU A 80 -10.20 1.00 -2.25
N GLY A 81 -10.76 1.80 -3.16
CA GLY A 81 -12.10 1.61 -3.70
C GLY A 81 -12.27 0.25 -4.39
N ILE A 82 -11.27 -0.18 -5.16
CA ILE A 82 -11.28 -1.49 -5.81
C ILE A 82 -11.30 -2.62 -4.77
N TYR A 83 -10.45 -2.56 -3.73
CA TYR A 83 -10.43 -3.58 -2.67
C TYR A 83 -11.75 -3.63 -1.91
N MET A 84 -12.35 -2.48 -1.59
CA MET A 84 -13.67 -2.42 -0.96
C MET A 84 -14.75 -3.02 -1.87
N ALA A 85 -14.80 -2.61 -3.15
CA ALA A 85 -15.77 -3.12 -4.12
C ALA A 85 -15.71 -4.64 -4.29
N LEU A 86 -14.51 -5.21 -4.23
CA LEU A 86 -14.26 -6.65 -4.29
C LEU A 86 -14.44 -7.37 -2.95
N ARG A 87 -14.78 -6.65 -1.88
CA ARG A 87 -14.84 -7.18 -0.49
C ARG A 87 -13.54 -7.85 -0.05
N HIS A 88 -12.42 -7.37 -0.56
CA HIS A 88 -11.10 -7.86 -0.17
C HIS A 88 -10.61 -7.13 1.09
N TRP A 89 -11.28 -7.36 2.21
CA TRP A 89 -11.05 -6.62 3.47
C TRP A 89 -9.61 -6.70 3.97
N GLN A 90 -8.93 -7.82 3.71
CA GLN A 90 -7.50 -7.96 4.05
C GLN A 90 -6.61 -6.98 3.29
N GLY A 91 -7.02 -6.54 2.10
CA GLY A 91 -6.33 -5.54 1.30
C GLY A 91 -6.67 -4.11 1.69
N VAL A 92 -7.81 -3.86 2.35
CA VAL A 92 -8.24 -2.52 2.76
C VAL A 92 -7.26 -1.90 3.76
N HIS A 93 -6.86 -2.63 4.79
CA HIS A 93 -5.92 -2.14 5.80
C HIS A 93 -4.61 -1.63 5.19
N PRO A 94 -3.85 -2.41 4.40
CA PRO A 94 -2.65 -1.94 3.76
C PRO A 94 -2.87 -0.74 2.84
N GLN A 95 -3.99 -0.68 2.12
CA GLN A 95 -4.24 0.45 1.23
C GLN A 95 -4.59 1.74 1.99
N CYS A 96 -5.31 1.65 3.11
CA CYS A 96 -5.51 2.81 3.99
C CYS A 96 -4.18 3.34 4.53
N CYS A 97 -3.29 2.46 5.00
CA CYS A 97 -1.96 2.86 5.47
C CYS A 97 -1.13 3.53 4.34
N ASN A 98 -1.17 2.97 3.13
CA ASN A 98 -0.50 3.54 1.98
C ASN A 98 -1.10 4.90 1.57
N ALA A 99 -2.42 5.03 1.60
CA ALA A 99 -3.13 6.29 1.32
C ALA A 99 -2.73 7.35 2.35
N ARG A 100 -2.72 6.99 3.65
CA ARG A 100 -2.28 7.89 4.71
C ARG A 100 -0.84 8.34 4.54
N ALA A 101 0.09 7.42 4.28
CA ALA A 101 1.49 7.72 4.00
C ALA A 101 1.68 8.59 2.73
N ALA A 102 0.73 8.54 1.79
CA ALA A 102 0.69 9.41 0.62
C ALA A 102 0.05 10.79 0.91
N GLY A 103 -0.37 11.06 2.14
CA GLY A 103 -0.95 12.32 2.56
C GLY A 103 -2.47 12.41 2.41
N CYS A 104 -3.19 11.28 2.28
CA CYS A 104 -4.65 11.29 2.34
C CYS A 104 -5.14 11.57 3.75
N THR A 105 -6.22 12.35 3.87
CA THR A 105 -6.93 12.54 5.13
C THR A 105 -7.87 11.37 5.41
N GLU A 106 -8.35 11.25 6.64
CA GLU A 106 -9.37 10.24 6.97
C GLU A 106 -10.67 10.50 6.22
N GLU A 107 -11.05 11.77 6.05
CA GLU A 107 -12.22 12.17 5.29
C GLU A 107 -12.15 11.71 3.84
N GLU A 108 -10.99 11.86 3.18
CA GLU A 108 -10.78 11.37 1.82
C GLU A 108 -10.85 9.84 1.72
N ILE A 109 -10.33 9.14 2.73
CA ILE A 109 -10.43 7.68 2.82
C ILE A 109 -11.88 7.24 3.05
N MET A 110 -12.62 7.94 3.92
CA MET A 110 -14.03 7.67 4.17
C MET A 110 -14.90 7.95 2.94
N GLU A 111 -14.59 9.00 2.17
CA GLU A 111 -15.31 9.33 0.95
C GLU A 111 -15.24 8.19 -0.07
N VAL A 112 -14.13 7.46 -0.16
CA VAL A 112 -14.04 6.25 -0.99
C VAL A 112 -15.10 5.22 -0.61
N ALA A 113 -15.36 5.01 0.68
CA ALA A 113 -16.41 4.09 1.13
C ALA A 113 -17.80 4.54 0.71
N PHE A 114 -18.09 5.85 0.72
CA PHE A 114 -19.35 6.39 0.20
C PHE A 114 -19.49 6.19 -1.30
N LEU A 115 -18.42 6.42 -2.06
CA LEU A 115 -18.42 6.22 -3.52
C LEU A 115 -18.63 4.75 -3.89
N VAL A 116 -17.98 3.84 -3.18
CA VAL A 116 -18.18 2.38 -3.38
C VAL A 116 -19.61 1.98 -3.02
N ASN A 117 -20.18 2.50 -1.93
CA ASN A 117 -21.58 2.28 -1.57
C ASN A 117 -22.53 2.75 -2.67
N TYR A 118 -22.29 3.91 -3.24
CA TYR A 118 -23.11 4.44 -4.33
C TYR A 118 -22.97 3.60 -5.62
N GLY A 119 -21.75 3.23 -5.99
CA GLY A 119 -21.46 2.55 -7.25
C GLY A 119 -21.71 1.04 -7.25
N VAL A 120 -21.68 0.40 -6.11
CA VAL A 120 -21.74 -1.07 -6.01
C VAL A 120 -23.00 -1.54 -5.29
N SER A 121 -23.19 -1.19 -4.03
CA SER A 121 -24.34 -1.63 -3.23
C SER A 121 -24.44 -0.83 -1.92
N LYS A 122 -25.67 -0.53 -1.51
CA LYS A 122 -25.94 0.18 -0.25
C LYS A 122 -25.41 -0.56 1.01
N THR A 123 -25.28 -1.87 0.96
CA THR A 123 -24.72 -2.66 2.07
C THR A 123 -23.21 -2.46 2.23
N MET A 124 -22.54 -2.01 1.18
CA MET A 124 -21.09 -1.79 1.21
C MET A 124 -20.67 -0.70 2.19
N LEU A 125 -21.52 0.28 2.46
CA LEU A 125 -21.18 1.34 3.41
C LEU A 125 -20.97 0.78 4.81
N VAL A 126 -21.82 -0.14 5.26
CA VAL A 126 -21.70 -0.75 6.59
C VAL A 126 -20.42 -1.57 6.69
N GLU A 127 -20.18 -2.46 5.72
CA GLU A 127 -19.00 -3.32 5.69
C GLU A 127 -17.70 -2.48 5.59
N SER A 128 -17.69 -1.48 4.72
CA SER A 128 -16.55 -0.58 4.57
C SER A 128 -16.29 0.25 5.83
N SER A 129 -17.34 0.77 6.46
CA SER A 129 -17.21 1.56 7.70
C SER A 129 -16.66 0.72 8.85
N MET A 130 -17.08 -0.53 8.98
CA MET A 130 -16.52 -1.45 9.98
C MET A 130 -15.04 -1.70 9.72
N ALA A 131 -14.66 -2.00 8.48
CA ALA A 131 -13.27 -2.22 8.11
C ALA A 131 -12.42 -0.95 8.35
N LEU A 132 -12.93 0.23 8.02
CA LEU A 132 -12.22 1.50 8.26
C LEU A 132 -12.07 1.81 9.75
N ALA A 133 -13.09 1.54 10.57
CA ALA A 133 -13.02 1.73 12.02
C ALA A 133 -11.89 0.88 12.62
N GLU A 134 -11.77 -0.39 12.21
CA GLU A 134 -10.69 -1.27 12.65
C GLU A 134 -9.31 -0.74 12.20
N VAL A 135 -9.21 -0.23 10.98
CA VAL A 135 -7.96 0.33 10.45
C VAL A 135 -7.54 1.56 11.23
N PHE A 136 -8.44 2.53 11.42
CA PHE A 136 -8.14 3.81 12.09
C PHE A 136 -7.73 3.62 13.55
N GLU A 137 -8.27 2.58 14.21
CA GLU A 137 -7.87 2.22 15.57
C GLU A 137 -6.56 1.41 15.62
N SER A 138 -6.07 0.91 14.50
CA SER A 138 -4.87 0.09 14.48
C SER A 138 -3.60 0.88 14.84
N PRO A 139 -2.67 0.30 15.60
CA PRO A 139 -1.39 0.95 15.93
C PRO A 139 -0.59 1.33 14.68
N ALA A 140 -0.68 0.52 13.62
CA ALA A 140 0.01 0.78 12.37
C ALA A 140 -0.44 2.08 11.72
N TYR A 141 -1.75 2.32 11.64
CA TYR A 141 -2.31 3.52 11.06
C TYR A 141 -2.01 4.77 11.92
N LYS A 142 -2.18 4.64 13.25
CA LYS A 142 -1.90 5.73 14.20
C LYS A 142 -0.42 6.16 14.22
N ASN A 143 0.49 5.24 13.99
CA ASN A 143 1.92 5.56 13.91
C ASN A 143 2.25 6.38 12.67
N ILE A 144 1.63 6.09 11.51
CA ILE A 144 1.81 6.89 10.30
C ILE A 144 1.35 8.34 10.51
N GLU A 145 0.27 8.55 11.24
CA GLU A 145 -0.20 9.91 11.56
C GLU A 145 0.78 10.68 12.44
N LYS A 146 1.44 10.01 13.38
CA LYS A 146 2.45 10.64 14.24
C LYS A 146 3.71 11.05 13.47
N GLU A 147 4.15 10.22 12.54
CA GLU A 147 5.34 10.48 11.72
C GLU A 147 5.11 11.59 10.67
N ALA A 148 3.88 11.79 10.23
CA ALA A 148 3.52 12.86 9.29
C ALA A 148 3.41 14.25 9.94
N LYS A 149 3.42 14.34 11.27
CA LYS A 149 3.31 15.59 12.05
C LYS A 149 4.65 16.13 12.57
N ASP A 150 5.69 15.32 12.54
CA ASP A 150 7.06 15.68 12.91
C ASP A 150 7.87 16.08 11.66
#